data_9b2d136a850d518640658f08af160c23
#
_entry.id   9b2d136a850d518640658f08af160c23
#
_cell.length_a   1.000
_cell.length_b   1.000
_cell.length_c   1.000
_cell.angle_alpha   90.00
_cell.angle_beta   90.00
_cell.angle_gamma   90.00
#
_symmetry.space_group_name_H-M   'P 1'
#
loop_
_entity.id
_entity.type
_entity.pdbx_description
1 polymer ?
#
loop_
_entity_poly.entity_id
_entity_poly.type
_entity_poly.pdbx_seq_one_letter_code
_entity_poly.pdbx_strand_id
1 'polypeptide(L)'
;TSGGTSGGTSGGTSGGSGGSGGSGGSGSVTPAGPRPIPEDSDLSDSESSNQGALPAGPYQGVVNGGQSRAVAGAKVYVLQVNSSAYGNSSVSLLGSDDPADSIGHYVTSGDYGGFSIAGHYTCTAGHQVYVYARGGNSGDDGENSAIGLLALLGPCPASGNFNTAAPFIFVNEVSTVAAAYALAQTATDATHVVSPNAEALELAAAAAFTNIATGVAYSALPSRPETQVPRTKIHTLANILSACINSDAPTSVSCTTLFANARSNGTSGTTPDDTATAAINIARHPHANIAALFGLQPKLAAPFLPTLASAPQDFELSVATNDSNKVVASLTTHP
;
A
#
# COMPACT_ATOMS: atom_id res chain seq x y z
N THR A 1 19.33 12.41 60.94
CA THR A 1 20.74 12.21 61.37
C THR A 1 21.50 11.62 60.20
N SER A 2 22.26 12.49 59.61
CA SER A 2 23.73 12.45 59.31
C SER A 2 24.12 11.30 58.37
N GLY A 3 24.86 11.47 57.30
CA GLY A 3 25.86 12.46 56.94
C GLY A 3 27.01 11.76 56.24
N GLY A 4 27.71 12.46 55.35
CA GLY A 4 29.08 12.15 54.89
C GLY A 4 29.18 11.74 53.43
N THR A 5 29.48 12.56 52.49
CA THR A 5 30.66 13.32 52.00
C THR A 5 31.87 12.51 51.57
N SER A 6 32.41 12.98 50.44
CA SER A 6 33.78 13.00 49.86
C SER A 6 34.10 11.82 48.95
N GLY A 7 34.70 11.98 47.77
CA GLY A 7 35.58 13.00 47.19
C GLY A 7 36.77 12.31 46.53
N GLY A 8 37.31 12.83 45.40
CA GLY A 8 38.60 12.43 44.81
C GLY A 8 38.53 12.27 43.31
N THR A 9 38.80 13.22 42.56
CA THR A 9 39.90 13.95 41.89
C THR A 9 41.08 13.11 41.38
N SER A 10 41.49 13.52 40.20
CA SER A 10 42.77 13.48 39.48
C SER A 10 42.85 12.39 38.40
N GLY A 11 43.25 12.69 37.15
CA GLY A 11 44.16 13.66 36.60
C GLY A 11 45.17 12.95 35.68
N GLY A 12 45.54 13.54 34.54
CA GLY A 12 46.65 13.10 33.71
C GLY A 12 46.31 13.12 32.22
N THR A 13 46.50 14.12 31.53
CA THR A 13 47.54 14.86 30.76
C THR A 13 48.48 14.02 29.95
N SER A 14 48.71 14.53 28.75
CA SER A 14 49.84 14.51 27.79
C SER A 14 49.67 13.51 26.64
N GLY A 15 49.89 13.86 25.36
CA GLY A 15 50.62 14.93 24.71
C GLY A 15 51.36 14.37 23.50
N GLY A 16 51.54 15.15 22.46
CA GLY A 16 52.48 14.91 21.36
C GLY A 16 51.81 14.89 19.99
N SER A 17 51.80 15.89 19.21
CA SER A 17 52.77 16.69 18.44
C SER A 17 53.40 15.96 17.24
N GLY A 18 53.32 16.64 16.12
CA GLY A 18 54.19 16.59 14.93
C GLY A 18 53.46 16.11 13.68
N GLY A 19 53.47 16.78 12.56
CA GLY A 19 54.20 17.88 12.04
C GLY A 19 54.29 17.76 10.52
N SER A 20 54.14 18.91 9.85
CA SER A 20 54.67 19.28 8.54
C SER A 20 54.30 18.44 7.32
N GLY A 21 53.87 18.98 6.22
CA GLY A 21 54.18 20.16 5.45
C GLY A 21 54.26 19.77 3.99
N GLY A 22 53.80 20.60 3.06
CA GLY A 22 54.20 20.42 1.67
C GLY A 22 53.24 20.98 0.63
N SER A 23 53.51 22.22 0.28
CA SER A 23 53.55 22.84 -1.05
C SER A 23 52.38 22.73 -2.03
N GLY A 24 51.87 23.84 -2.34
CA GLY A 24 51.37 24.54 -3.46
C GLY A 24 51.39 23.88 -4.85
N GLY A 25 50.24 23.95 -5.47
CA GLY A 25 50.03 23.81 -6.87
C GLY A 25 48.90 24.72 -7.32
N SER A 26 49.28 25.88 -7.87
CA SER A 26 48.38 26.81 -8.55
C SER A 26 47.87 26.16 -9.84
N GLY A 27 46.63 25.71 -9.85
CA GLY A 27 45.96 25.20 -11.02
C GLY A 27 44.75 26.09 -11.37
N SER A 28 44.86 26.76 -12.50
CA SER A 28 43.83 27.56 -13.18
C SER A 28 42.51 26.83 -13.25
N VAL A 29 41.44 27.37 -12.59
CA VAL A 29 40.07 26.90 -12.73
C VAL A 29 39.45 27.57 -13.96
N THR A 30 39.29 26.79 -15.01
CA THR A 30 38.36 27.08 -16.10
C THR A 30 36.93 26.84 -15.59
N PRO A 31 35.95 27.76 -15.83
CA PRO A 31 34.57 27.49 -15.42
C PRO A 31 34.02 26.33 -16.25
N ALA A 32 33.61 25.28 -15.59
CA ALA A 32 32.87 24.17 -16.20
C ALA A 32 31.51 24.70 -16.65
N GLY A 33 31.19 24.48 -17.91
CA GLY A 33 29.87 24.72 -18.49
C GLY A 33 28.79 23.92 -17.79
N PRO A 34 27.49 24.26 -18.00
CA PRO A 34 26.40 23.62 -17.34
C PRO A 34 26.42 22.11 -17.59
N ARG A 35 26.43 21.32 -16.52
CA ARG A 35 26.28 19.88 -16.57
C ARG A 35 24.91 19.56 -17.20
N PRO A 36 24.84 18.61 -18.14
CA PRO A 36 23.55 18.08 -18.56
C PRO A 36 22.85 17.49 -17.35
N ILE A 37 21.58 17.81 -17.21
CA ILE A 37 20.66 17.21 -16.25
C ILE A 37 20.62 15.71 -16.60
N PRO A 38 20.85 14.77 -15.66
CA PRO A 38 20.67 13.35 -15.94
C PRO A 38 19.24 13.12 -16.38
N GLU A 39 19.08 12.48 -17.53
CA GLU A 39 17.78 12.01 -17.97
C GLU A 39 17.22 11.02 -16.94
N ASP A 40 15.92 11.11 -16.70
CA ASP A 40 15.06 10.51 -15.68
C ASP A 40 14.96 8.97 -15.74
N SER A 41 16.02 8.29 -16.20
CA SER A 41 16.06 6.83 -16.35
C SER A 41 16.57 6.06 -15.14
N ASP A 42 17.07 6.73 -14.10
CA ASP A 42 17.68 6.06 -12.93
C ASP A 42 16.80 6.01 -11.68
N LEU A 43 15.55 6.51 -11.74
CA LEU A 43 14.65 6.50 -10.56
C LEU A 43 13.78 5.23 -10.45
N SER A 44 13.87 4.31 -11.40
CA SER A 44 13.05 3.09 -11.38
C SER A 44 13.64 1.95 -10.53
N ASP A 45 14.92 2.00 -10.18
CA ASP A 45 15.59 0.85 -9.56
C ASP A 45 15.80 0.95 -8.05
N SER A 46 15.56 2.12 -7.42
CA SER A 46 15.83 2.26 -5.99
C SER A 46 14.68 1.84 -5.06
N GLU A 47 13.47 1.64 -5.57
CA GLU A 47 12.35 1.14 -4.75
C GLU A 47 12.36 -0.39 -4.59
N SER A 48 13.05 -1.11 -5.49
CA SER A 48 13.10 -2.58 -5.48
C SER A 48 14.18 -3.18 -4.57
N SER A 49 15.13 -2.38 -4.09
CA SER A 49 16.34 -2.92 -3.44
C SER A 49 16.26 -3.07 -1.93
N ASN A 50 15.16 -2.68 -1.29
CA ASN A 50 15.01 -2.76 0.18
C ASN A 50 13.95 -3.76 0.66
N GLN A 51 13.46 -4.62 -0.23
CA GLN A 51 12.61 -5.73 0.18
C GLN A 51 13.53 -6.82 0.72
N GLY A 52 13.47 -7.04 2.03
CA GLY A 52 14.11 -8.20 2.65
C GLY A 52 13.72 -9.45 1.89
N ALA A 53 14.71 -10.18 1.36
CA ALA A 53 14.46 -11.39 0.59
C ALA A 53 13.61 -12.35 1.44
N LEU A 54 12.41 -12.69 0.95
CA LEU A 54 11.62 -13.78 1.52
C LEU A 54 12.51 -15.02 1.56
N PRO A 55 12.57 -15.75 2.68
CA PRO A 55 13.25 -17.04 2.70
C PRO A 55 12.65 -17.93 1.60
N ALA A 56 13.50 -18.70 0.94
CA ALA A 56 13.08 -19.62 -0.11
C ALA A 56 11.99 -20.57 0.43
N GLY A 57 10.75 -20.39 -0.05
CA GLY A 57 9.60 -21.19 0.35
C GLY A 57 8.52 -21.18 -0.76
N PRO A 58 7.56 -22.05 -0.73
CA PRO A 58 6.50 -22.12 -1.73
C PRO A 58 5.43 -21.03 -1.53
N TYR A 59 5.86 -19.79 -1.26
CA TYR A 59 4.94 -18.66 -1.10
C TYR A 59 4.42 -18.20 -2.45
N GLN A 60 3.10 -18.01 -2.54
CA GLN A 60 2.42 -17.41 -3.70
C GLN A 60 2.16 -15.93 -3.53
N GLY A 61 2.41 -15.38 -2.36
CA GLY A 61 2.29 -13.96 -2.12
C GLY A 61 2.87 -13.54 -0.79
N VAL A 62 2.87 -12.23 -0.59
CA VAL A 62 3.36 -11.60 0.63
C VAL A 62 2.44 -10.47 1.03
N VAL A 63 2.23 -10.31 2.34
CA VAL A 63 1.54 -9.17 2.94
C VAL A 63 2.60 -8.27 3.57
N ASN A 64 2.72 -7.05 3.07
CA ASN A 64 3.69 -6.06 3.54
C ASN A 64 3.02 -4.73 3.89
N GLY A 65 3.48 -4.12 4.98
CA GLY A 65 3.22 -2.71 5.29
C GLY A 65 4.32 -1.80 4.73
N GLY A 66 4.14 -0.49 4.88
CA GLY A 66 5.11 0.51 4.45
C GLY A 66 6.53 0.25 4.97
N GLN A 67 7.54 0.65 4.20
CA GLN A 67 8.97 0.35 4.43
C GLN A 67 9.29 -1.16 4.33
N SER A 68 8.53 -1.90 3.52
CA SER A 68 8.70 -3.35 3.34
C SER A 68 8.60 -4.16 4.63
N ARG A 69 7.85 -3.69 5.60
CA ARG A 69 7.59 -4.42 6.84
C ARG A 69 6.69 -5.60 6.56
N ALA A 70 7.15 -6.79 6.85
CA ALA A 70 6.31 -7.99 6.78
C ALA A 70 5.11 -7.84 7.74
N VAL A 71 3.91 -8.21 7.29
CA VAL A 71 2.74 -8.33 8.17
C VAL A 71 2.57 -9.80 8.53
N ALA A 72 3.08 -10.17 9.69
CA ALA A 72 3.00 -11.53 10.22
C ALA A 72 1.64 -11.80 10.86
N GLY A 73 1.12 -13.03 10.72
CA GLY A 73 -0.13 -13.43 11.36
C GLY A 73 -1.40 -12.84 10.74
N ALA A 74 -1.31 -12.13 9.60
CA ALA A 74 -2.49 -11.63 8.90
C ALA A 74 -3.35 -12.78 8.38
N LYS A 75 -4.67 -12.68 8.55
CA LYS A 75 -5.63 -13.58 7.91
C LYS A 75 -5.81 -13.16 6.45
N VAL A 76 -5.47 -14.04 5.53
CA VAL A 76 -5.52 -13.80 4.08
C VAL A 76 -6.68 -14.58 3.48
N TYR A 77 -7.66 -13.84 2.97
CA TYR A 77 -8.85 -14.36 2.30
C TYR A 77 -8.71 -14.23 0.80
N VAL A 78 -9.25 -15.18 0.06
CA VAL A 78 -9.48 -15.07 -1.39
C VAL A 78 -10.98 -14.92 -1.60
N LEU A 79 -11.39 -13.77 -2.10
CA LEU A 79 -12.78 -13.38 -2.20
C LEU A 79 -13.17 -13.15 -3.66
N GLN A 80 -14.33 -13.69 -4.07
CA GLN A 80 -14.95 -13.41 -5.36
C GLN A 80 -16.06 -12.38 -5.17
N VAL A 81 -16.09 -11.40 -6.06
CA VAL A 81 -17.16 -10.38 -6.11
C VAL A 81 -18.50 -11.08 -6.31
N ASN A 82 -19.46 -10.75 -5.48
CA ASN A 82 -20.81 -11.33 -5.54
C ASN A 82 -21.61 -10.72 -6.69
N SER A 83 -22.40 -11.50 -7.37
CA SER A 83 -23.29 -11.05 -8.48
C SER A 83 -24.73 -10.73 -8.04
N SER A 84 -25.01 -10.85 -6.75
CA SER A 84 -26.36 -10.61 -6.18
C SER A 84 -26.60 -9.12 -5.86
N ALA A 85 -27.48 -8.81 -4.91
CA ALA A 85 -27.84 -7.44 -4.58
C ALA A 85 -26.72 -6.69 -3.83
N TYR A 86 -26.63 -5.38 -4.06
CA TYR A 86 -25.68 -4.48 -3.38
C TYR A 86 -25.75 -4.61 -1.85
N GLY A 87 -24.60 -4.64 -1.20
CA GLY A 87 -24.47 -4.85 0.24
C GLY A 87 -24.39 -6.32 0.68
N ASN A 88 -24.49 -7.28 -0.23
CA ASN A 88 -24.24 -8.68 0.11
C ASN A 88 -22.74 -8.96 0.22
N SER A 89 -22.40 -9.97 1.05
CA SER A 89 -21.02 -10.39 1.24
C SER A 89 -20.42 -10.96 -0.04
N SER A 90 -19.13 -10.69 -0.24
CA SER A 90 -18.32 -11.39 -1.24
C SER A 90 -18.26 -12.88 -0.95
N VAL A 91 -18.00 -13.68 -1.97
CA VAL A 91 -17.95 -15.14 -1.84
C VAL A 91 -16.56 -15.56 -1.43
N SER A 92 -16.42 -16.22 -0.26
CA SER A 92 -15.17 -16.84 0.18
C SER A 92 -14.85 -18.04 -0.71
N LEU A 93 -13.64 -18.09 -1.25
CA LEU A 93 -13.22 -19.13 -2.19
C LEU A 93 -12.35 -20.21 -1.56
N LEU A 94 -11.67 -19.93 -0.43
CA LEU A 94 -10.82 -20.93 0.25
C LEU A 94 -11.66 -22.07 0.80
N GLY A 95 -11.08 -23.27 0.82
CA GLY A 95 -11.79 -24.51 1.11
C GLY A 95 -12.03 -24.77 2.59
N SER A 96 -12.83 -25.81 2.87
CA SER A 96 -13.19 -26.21 4.25
C SER A 96 -12.02 -26.76 5.08
N ASP A 97 -10.89 -27.03 4.46
CA ASP A 97 -9.69 -27.50 5.16
C ASP A 97 -8.92 -26.34 5.82
N ASP A 98 -9.23 -25.10 5.42
CA ASP A 98 -8.66 -23.89 5.98
C ASP A 98 -9.49 -23.39 7.18
N PRO A 99 -8.86 -22.74 8.18
CA PRO A 99 -9.59 -22.11 9.28
C PRO A 99 -10.58 -21.06 8.77
N ALA A 100 -11.66 -20.82 9.51
CA ALA A 100 -12.71 -19.90 9.12
C ALA A 100 -13.15 -18.99 10.27
N ASP A 101 -13.68 -17.82 9.90
CA ASP A 101 -14.39 -16.90 10.79
C ASP A 101 -15.64 -16.31 10.09
N SER A 102 -16.16 -15.19 10.59
CA SER A 102 -17.36 -14.55 10.03
C SER A 102 -17.20 -14.01 8.60
N ILE A 103 -15.96 -13.81 8.12
CA ILE A 103 -15.67 -13.38 6.75
C ILE A 103 -15.64 -14.58 5.80
N GLY A 104 -15.10 -15.70 6.27
CA GLY A 104 -14.94 -16.91 5.48
C GLY A 104 -13.68 -17.69 5.87
N HIS A 105 -13.26 -18.61 4.99
CA HIS A 105 -12.02 -19.34 5.18
C HIS A 105 -10.80 -18.47 4.84
N TYR A 106 -9.68 -18.68 5.55
CA TYR A 106 -8.44 -17.93 5.38
C TYR A 106 -7.20 -18.80 5.55
N VAL A 107 -6.09 -18.35 4.97
CA VAL A 107 -4.75 -18.80 5.34
C VAL A 107 -4.07 -17.71 6.16
N THR A 108 -3.04 -18.05 6.94
CA THR A 108 -2.33 -17.08 7.77
C THR A 108 -0.96 -16.77 7.19
N SER A 109 -0.58 -15.49 7.13
CA SER A 109 0.76 -15.09 6.72
C SER A 109 1.80 -15.48 7.78
N GLY A 110 2.97 -15.95 7.34
CA GLY A 110 4.10 -16.30 8.21
C GLY A 110 4.85 -15.07 8.72
N ASP A 111 5.93 -15.30 9.48
CA ASP A 111 6.75 -14.25 10.12
C ASP A 111 7.31 -13.20 9.12
N TYR A 112 7.50 -13.60 7.85
CA TYR A 112 7.95 -12.71 6.78
C TYR A 112 6.81 -12.22 5.88
N GLY A 113 5.56 -12.31 6.34
CA GLY A 113 4.38 -11.92 5.58
C GLY A 113 4.00 -12.89 4.45
N GLY A 114 4.77 -13.94 4.21
CA GLY A 114 4.53 -14.90 3.12
C GLY A 114 3.28 -15.76 3.36
N PHE A 115 2.50 -16.00 2.29
CA PHE A 115 1.33 -16.89 2.32
C PHE A 115 1.26 -17.80 1.09
N SER A 116 0.53 -18.92 1.18
CA SER A 116 0.28 -19.83 0.08
C SER A 116 -1.20 -20.19 0.01
N ILE A 117 -1.78 -20.06 -1.18
CA ILE A 117 -3.19 -20.34 -1.50
C ILE A 117 -3.35 -21.35 -2.65
N ALA A 118 -2.25 -21.91 -3.16
CA ALA A 118 -2.29 -22.89 -4.26
C ALA A 118 -3.02 -24.16 -3.86
N GLY A 119 -3.99 -24.56 -4.68
CA GLY A 119 -4.78 -25.75 -4.43
C GLY A 119 -5.89 -25.57 -3.38
N HIS A 120 -5.98 -24.41 -2.74
CA HIS A 120 -6.97 -24.15 -1.70
C HIS A 120 -8.27 -23.55 -2.21
N TYR A 121 -8.33 -23.10 -3.48
CA TYR A 121 -9.53 -22.43 -4.01
C TYR A 121 -9.79 -22.74 -5.48
N THR A 122 -11.08 -22.55 -5.86
CA THR A 122 -11.52 -22.49 -7.26
C THR A 122 -12.49 -21.32 -7.41
N CYS A 123 -12.26 -20.45 -8.39
CA CYS A 123 -13.11 -19.31 -8.71
C CYS A 123 -13.99 -19.59 -9.95
N THR A 124 -15.06 -18.83 -10.11
CA THR A 124 -15.93 -18.90 -11.29
C THR A 124 -15.34 -18.05 -12.43
N ALA A 125 -15.10 -18.67 -13.59
CA ALA A 125 -14.51 -17.99 -14.74
C ALA A 125 -15.23 -16.67 -15.07
N GLY A 126 -14.46 -15.59 -15.29
CA GLY A 126 -14.96 -14.25 -15.58
C GLY A 126 -15.38 -13.42 -14.37
N HIS A 127 -15.62 -14.01 -13.20
CA HIS A 127 -15.92 -13.25 -11.99
C HIS A 127 -14.66 -12.58 -11.45
N GLN A 128 -14.81 -11.36 -10.94
CA GLN A 128 -13.69 -10.63 -10.33
C GLN A 128 -13.30 -11.26 -9.00
N VAL A 129 -12.00 -11.41 -8.79
CA VAL A 129 -11.40 -11.99 -7.57
C VAL A 129 -10.39 -11.04 -6.99
N TYR A 130 -10.36 -10.95 -5.68
CA TYR A 130 -9.39 -10.15 -4.94
C TYR A 130 -8.92 -10.87 -3.67
N VAL A 131 -7.73 -10.51 -3.22
CA VAL A 131 -7.18 -10.94 -1.94
C VAL A 131 -7.46 -9.84 -0.92
N TYR A 132 -7.90 -10.24 0.27
CA TYR A 132 -8.04 -9.38 1.43
C TYR A 132 -7.21 -9.95 2.59
N ALA A 133 -6.27 -9.17 3.09
CA ALA A 133 -5.47 -9.50 4.27
C ALA A 133 -5.92 -8.64 5.44
N ARG A 134 -6.23 -9.25 6.60
CA ARG A 134 -6.73 -8.54 7.77
C ARG A 134 -5.94 -8.89 9.03
N GLY A 135 -5.69 -7.86 9.86
CA GLY A 135 -4.97 -7.98 11.11
C GLY A 135 -3.50 -8.32 10.92
N GLY A 136 -2.91 -8.90 11.92
CA GLY A 136 -1.50 -9.25 11.95
C GLY A 136 -0.62 -8.16 12.55
N ASN A 137 0.67 -8.39 12.48
CA ASN A 137 1.69 -7.53 13.07
C ASN A 137 2.67 -7.06 12.00
N SER A 138 2.80 -5.75 11.80
CA SER A 138 3.76 -5.11 10.88
C SER A 138 5.04 -4.62 11.58
N GLY A 139 5.25 -4.94 12.85
CA GLY A 139 6.38 -4.49 13.66
C GLY A 139 6.60 -5.34 14.91
N ASP A 140 7.37 -4.83 15.85
CA ASP A 140 7.75 -5.56 17.06
C ASP A 140 6.70 -5.46 18.19
N ASP A 141 5.65 -4.65 18.03
CA ASP A 141 4.85 -4.15 19.14
C ASP A 141 3.46 -4.82 19.33
N GLY A 142 3.12 -5.84 18.52
CA GLY A 142 1.88 -6.60 18.72
C GLY A 142 0.92 -6.61 17.53
N GLU A 143 -0.22 -7.28 17.71
CA GLU A 143 -1.24 -7.42 16.67
C GLU A 143 -2.04 -6.11 16.47
N ASN A 144 -2.11 -5.64 15.23
CA ASN A 144 -2.94 -4.52 14.83
C ASN A 144 -4.15 -5.00 14.01
N SER A 145 -5.28 -5.22 14.65
CA SER A 145 -6.52 -5.67 13.99
C SER A 145 -7.12 -4.64 13.02
N ALA A 146 -6.61 -3.40 13.01
CA ALA A 146 -6.99 -2.35 12.08
C ALA A 146 -6.33 -2.51 10.69
N ILE A 147 -5.32 -3.36 10.55
CA ILE A 147 -4.73 -3.65 9.25
C ILE A 147 -5.78 -4.30 8.37
N GLY A 148 -6.01 -3.72 7.21
CA GLY A 148 -6.79 -4.25 6.11
C GLY A 148 -6.08 -3.89 4.81
N LEU A 149 -5.66 -4.89 4.03
CA LEU A 149 -4.95 -4.71 2.78
C LEU A 149 -5.62 -5.49 1.66
N LEU A 150 -5.64 -4.91 0.45
CA LEU A 150 -6.31 -5.47 -0.72
C LEU A 150 -5.35 -5.67 -1.89
N ALA A 151 -5.60 -6.72 -2.67
CA ALA A 151 -4.99 -6.91 -3.97
C ALA A 151 -6.03 -7.44 -4.96
N LEU A 152 -6.36 -6.67 -5.99
CA LEU A 152 -7.31 -7.09 -7.03
C LEU A 152 -6.58 -7.96 -8.06
N LEU A 153 -7.02 -9.21 -8.21
CA LEU A 153 -6.45 -10.17 -9.16
C LEU A 153 -7.06 -10.04 -10.56
N GLY A 154 -8.26 -9.48 -10.65
CA GLY A 154 -9.01 -9.35 -11.90
C GLY A 154 -10.00 -10.49 -12.15
N PRO A 155 -10.43 -10.69 -13.42
CA PRO A 155 -11.39 -11.73 -13.75
C PRO A 155 -10.77 -13.12 -13.61
N CYS A 156 -11.49 -14.03 -12.97
CA CYS A 156 -11.09 -15.42 -12.80
C CYS A 156 -10.79 -16.06 -14.17
N PRO A 157 -9.60 -16.64 -14.38
CA PRO A 157 -9.27 -17.34 -15.60
C PRO A 157 -10.14 -18.60 -15.81
N ALA A 158 -10.20 -19.07 -17.06
CA ALA A 158 -10.90 -20.32 -17.37
C ALA A 158 -10.35 -21.55 -16.64
N SER A 159 -9.11 -21.48 -16.14
CA SER A 159 -8.50 -22.52 -15.28
C SER A 159 -9.11 -22.59 -13.88
N GLY A 160 -9.93 -21.62 -13.47
CA GLY A 160 -10.53 -21.54 -12.15
C GLY A 160 -9.58 -21.10 -11.04
N ASN A 161 -8.37 -20.67 -11.35
CA ASN A 161 -7.40 -20.15 -10.37
C ASN A 161 -6.36 -19.25 -11.03
N PHE A 162 -5.62 -18.48 -10.20
CA PHE A 162 -4.61 -17.54 -10.66
C PHE A 162 -3.17 -18.06 -10.62
N ASN A 163 -2.94 -19.36 -10.43
CA ASN A 163 -1.58 -19.92 -10.27
C ASN A 163 -0.62 -19.56 -11.42
N THR A 164 -1.15 -19.42 -12.64
CA THR A 164 -0.35 -19.01 -13.82
C THR A 164 -0.45 -17.51 -14.09
N ALA A 165 -1.64 -16.91 -13.93
CA ALA A 165 -1.89 -15.51 -14.28
C ALA A 165 -1.33 -14.53 -13.23
N ALA A 166 -1.30 -14.93 -11.96
CA ALA A 166 -0.68 -14.19 -10.85
C ALA A 166 0.11 -15.17 -9.98
N PRO A 167 1.28 -15.63 -10.44
CA PRO A 167 2.07 -16.64 -9.73
C PRO A 167 2.63 -16.11 -8.40
N PHE A 168 2.71 -14.80 -8.25
CA PHE A 168 3.07 -14.12 -7.01
C PHE A 168 2.21 -12.87 -6.81
N ILE A 169 1.76 -12.63 -5.58
CA ILE A 169 0.83 -11.57 -5.24
C ILE A 169 1.42 -10.71 -4.11
N PHE A 170 1.67 -9.45 -4.41
CA PHE A 170 2.01 -8.45 -3.41
C PHE A 170 0.74 -7.79 -2.88
N VAL A 171 0.53 -7.89 -1.57
CA VAL A 171 -0.59 -7.24 -0.87
C VAL A 171 0.01 -6.16 0.04
N ASN A 172 -0.14 -4.89 -0.36
CA ASN A 172 0.39 -3.74 0.37
C ASN A 172 -0.54 -2.52 0.23
N GLU A 173 -0.14 -1.37 0.75
CA GLU A 173 -0.93 -0.14 0.68
C GLU A 173 -1.15 0.34 -0.76
N VAL A 174 -0.16 0.18 -1.64
CA VAL A 174 -0.26 0.61 -3.05
C VAL A 174 -1.27 -0.26 -3.79
N SER A 175 -1.21 -1.59 -3.64
CA SER A 175 -2.21 -2.50 -4.20
C SER A 175 -3.61 -2.26 -3.58
N THR A 176 -3.65 -1.88 -2.29
CA THR A 176 -4.89 -1.55 -1.57
C THR A 176 -5.55 -0.30 -2.15
N VAL A 177 -4.78 0.78 -2.39
CA VAL A 177 -5.31 1.99 -3.02
C VAL A 177 -5.88 1.67 -4.40
N ALA A 178 -5.14 0.94 -5.24
CA ALA A 178 -5.62 0.57 -6.57
C ALA A 178 -6.90 -0.27 -6.51
N ALA A 179 -6.94 -1.30 -5.65
CA ALA A 179 -8.11 -2.15 -5.46
C ALA A 179 -9.31 -1.35 -4.90
N ALA A 180 -9.09 -0.49 -3.90
CA ALA A 180 -10.15 0.32 -3.29
C ALA A 180 -10.83 1.23 -4.32
N TYR A 181 -10.06 1.89 -5.19
CA TYR A 181 -10.62 2.73 -6.25
C TYR A 181 -11.34 1.92 -7.33
N ALA A 182 -10.87 0.71 -7.63
CA ALA A 182 -11.56 -0.21 -8.52
C ALA A 182 -12.92 -0.65 -7.96
N LEU A 183 -12.96 -0.96 -6.67
CA LEU A 183 -14.12 -1.54 -6.00
C LEU A 183 -15.09 -0.49 -5.46
N ALA A 184 -14.72 0.79 -5.39
CA ALA A 184 -15.45 1.84 -4.69
C ALA A 184 -16.93 1.95 -5.06
N GLN A 185 -17.29 1.76 -6.34
CA GLN A 185 -18.70 1.84 -6.81
C GLN A 185 -19.54 0.64 -6.39
N THR A 186 -18.89 -0.49 -6.15
CA THR A 186 -19.54 -1.79 -5.97
C THR A 186 -19.38 -2.33 -4.54
N ALA A 187 -18.55 -1.67 -3.73
CA ALA A 187 -18.26 -2.07 -2.36
C ALA A 187 -18.98 -1.20 -1.32
N THR A 188 -19.49 -1.81 -0.26
CA THR A 188 -19.86 -1.11 0.98
C THR A 188 -18.69 -1.10 1.98
N ASP A 189 -17.88 -2.13 1.95
CA ASP A 189 -16.64 -2.32 2.72
C ASP A 189 -15.75 -3.38 2.03
N ALA A 190 -14.63 -3.76 2.67
CA ALA A 190 -13.67 -4.70 2.11
C ALA A 190 -14.21 -6.14 1.89
N THR A 191 -15.32 -6.50 2.55
CA THR A 191 -15.91 -7.85 2.52
C THR A 191 -17.26 -7.92 1.82
N HIS A 192 -17.85 -6.78 1.48
CA HIS A 192 -19.15 -6.66 0.82
C HIS A 192 -18.99 -5.95 -0.51
N VAL A 193 -18.59 -6.72 -1.52
CA VAL A 193 -18.37 -6.22 -2.89
C VAL A 193 -19.30 -6.96 -3.84
N VAL A 194 -20.13 -6.21 -4.56
CA VAL A 194 -21.14 -6.76 -5.46
C VAL A 194 -21.07 -6.07 -6.81
N SER A 195 -20.98 -6.83 -7.87
CA SER A 195 -21.13 -6.34 -9.24
C SER A 195 -22.12 -7.21 -9.99
N PRO A 196 -23.31 -6.70 -10.34
CA PRO A 196 -24.29 -7.44 -11.13
C PRO A 196 -23.78 -7.74 -12.55
N ASN A 197 -22.83 -6.95 -13.04
CA ASN A 197 -22.14 -7.16 -14.30
C ASN A 197 -20.69 -7.48 -13.97
N ALA A 198 -20.32 -8.76 -13.95
CA ALA A 198 -18.98 -9.26 -13.64
C ALA A 198 -17.85 -8.64 -14.52
N GLU A 199 -18.24 -7.93 -15.57
CA GLU A 199 -17.40 -7.38 -16.63
C GLU A 199 -17.17 -5.87 -16.52
N ALA A 200 -17.42 -5.25 -15.36
CA ALA A 200 -17.30 -3.80 -15.25
C ALA A 200 -15.87 -3.34 -15.63
N LEU A 201 -15.80 -2.64 -16.74
CA LEU A 201 -14.58 -2.13 -17.38
C LEU A 201 -13.73 -1.27 -16.42
N GLU A 202 -14.34 -0.69 -15.42
CA GLU A 202 -13.72 0.14 -14.39
C GLU A 202 -12.83 -0.67 -13.44
N LEU A 203 -13.25 -1.91 -13.08
CA LEU A 203 -12.42 -2.81 -12.29
C LEU A 203 -11.12 -3.18 -13.01
N ALA A 204 -11.20 -3.42 -14.32
CA ALA A 204 -10.03 -3.74 -15.13
C ALA A 204 -9.06 -2.54 -15.26
N ALA A 205 -9.58 -1.31 -15.34
CA ALA A 205 -8.76 -0.12 -15.47
C ALA A 205 -7.95 0.18 -14.20
N ALA A 206 -8.54 -0.01 -13.02
CA ALA A 206 -7.85 0.28 -11.76
C ALA A 206 -6.89 -0.85 -11.33
N ALA A 207 -7.17 -2.10 -11.66
CA ALA A 207 -6.21 -3.19 -11.53
C ALA A 207 -4.92 -2.92 -12.34
N ALA A 208 -5.03 -2.12 -13.42
CA ALA A 208 -3.88 -1.72 -14.23
C ALA A 208 -3.02 -0.61 -13.60
N PHE A 209 -3.36 -0.06 -12.45
CA PHE A 209 -2.55 0.99 -11.79
C PHE A 209 -1.35 0.42 -11.04
N THR A 210 -1.37 -0.86 -10.69
CA THR A 210 -0.30 -1.50 -9.93
C THR A 210 0.15 -2.80 -10.55
N ASN A 211 1.43 -3.08 -10.43
CA ASN A 211 1.97 -4.40 -10.72
C ASN A 211 1.73 -5.31 -9.51
N ILE A 212 0.79 -6.24 -9.66
CA ILE A 212 0.42 -7.14 -8.57
C ILE A 212 1.55 -8.06 -8.12
N ALA A 213 2.50 -8.36 -9.02
CA ALA A 213 3.65 -9.22 -8.70
C ALA A 213 4.74 -8.49 -7.89
N THR A 214 4.73 -7.16 -7.86
CA THR A 214 5.75 -6.34 -7.17
C THR A 214 5.16 -5.37 -6.15
N GLY A 215 3.85 -5.14 -6.18
CA GLY A 215 3.18 -4.18 -5.29
C GLY A 215 3.50 -2.71 -5.58
N VAL A 216 4.03 -2.40 -6.77
CA VAL A 216 4.47 -1.05 -7.17
C VAL A 216 3.46 -0.42 -8.13
N ALA A 217 3.20 0.87 -7.98
CA ALA A 217 2.36 1.62 -8.93
C ALA A 217 3.09 1.81 -10.26
N TYR A 218 2.40 1.54 -11.37
CA TYR A 218 2.92 1.83 -12.70
C TYR A 218 3.08 3.35 -12.90
N SER A 219 4.04 3.75 -13.73
CA SER A 219 4.15 5.13 -14.22
C SER A 219 3.18 5.39 -15.36
N ALA A 220 2.94 4.38 -16.18
CA ALA A 220 2.00 4.41 -17.31
C ALA A 220 1.24 3.09 -17.39
N LEU A 221 0.05 3.09 -18.00
CA LEU A 221 -0.74 1.87 -18.16
C LEU A 221 0.00 0.88 -19.07
N PRO A 222 0.18 -0.39 -18.66
CA PRO A 222 0.87 -1.40 -19.49
C PRO A 222 0.22 -1.62 -20.87
N SER A 223 -1.13 -1.49 -20.93
CA SER A 223 -1.89 -1.61 -22.20
C SER A 223 -1.92 -0.34 -23.05
N ARG A 224 -1.51 0.82 -22.48
CA ARG A 224 -1.51 2.15 -23.12
C ARG A 224 -0.35 2.98 -22.55
N PRO A 225 0.88 2.78 -23.04
CA PRO A 225 2.07 3.45 -22.51
C PRO A 225 2.04 4.99 -22.58
N GLU A 226 1.20 5.54 -23.47
CA GLU A 226 0.94 6.99 -23.56
C GLU A 226 0.06 7.53 -22.43
N THR A 227 -0.56 6.66 -21.63
CA THR A 227 -1.49 7.04 -20.57
C THR A 227 -0.81 6.94 -19.21
N GLN A 228 -0.57 8.09 -18.58
CA GLN A 228 0.09 8.17 -17.28
C GLN A 228 -0.85 7.78 -16.13
N VAL A 229 -0.32 6.97 -15.22
CA VAL A 229 -0.96 6.62 -13.95
C VAL A 229 -0.68 7.73 -12.93
N PRO A 230 -1.65 8.15 -12.09
CA PRO A 230 -1.47 9.18 -11.07
C PRO A 230 -0.65 8.66 -9.86
N ARG A 231 0.56 8.16 -10.15
CA ARG A 231 1.44 7.46 -9.21
C ARG A 231 1.69 8.26 -7.94
N THR A 232 1.99 9.55 -8.05
CA THR A 232 2.23 10.44 -6.92
C THR A 232 1.03 10.51 -5.96
N LYS A 233 -0.19 10.54 -6.49
CA LYS A 233 -1.41 10.55 -5.67
C LYS A 233 -1.67 9.19 -5.04
N ILE A 234 -1.41 8.08 -5.77
CA ILE A 234 -1.48 6.70 -5.25
C ILE A 234 -0.50 6.52 -4.09
N HIS A 235 0.75 6.96 -4.22
CA HIS A 235 1.74 6.87 -3.16
C HIS A 235 1.38 7.74 -1.95
N THR A 236 0.79 8.92 -2.17
CA THR A 236 0.28 9.77 -1.08
C THR A 236 -0.80 9.04 -0.28
N LEU A 237 -1.77 8.43 -0.96
CA LEU A 237 -2.82 7.65 -0.32
C LEU A 237 -2.26 6.40 0.39
N ALA A 238 -1.32 5.70 -0.23
CA ALA A 238 -0.62 4.57 0.39
C ALA A 238 0.10 4.99 1.68
N ASN A 239 0.78 6.14 1.69
CA ASN A 239 1.43 6.69 2.88
C ASN A 239 0.43 7.10 3.98
N ILE A 240 -0.77 7.57 3.61
CA ILE A 240 -1.85 7.85 4.56
C ILE A 240 -2.29 6.55 5.27
N LEU A 241 -2.45 5.45 4.52
CA LEU A 241 -2.82 4.15 5.08
C LEU A 241 -1.69 3.57 5.94
N SER A 242 -0.43 3.71 5.49
CA SER A 242 0.74 3.17 6.19
C SER A 242 0.91 3.73 7.60
N ALA A 243 0.43 4.94 7.87
CA ALA A 243 0.47 5.54 9.20
C ALA A 243 -0.32 4.73 10.24
N CYS A 244 -1.43 4.10 9.85
CA CYS A 244 -2.20 3.20 10.71
C CYS A 244 -1.62 1.78 10.67
N ILE A 245 -1.27 1.27 9.49
CA ILE A 245 -0.76 -0.10 9.31
C ILE A 245 0.52 -0.33 10.10
N ASN A 246 1.43 0.65 10.11
CA ASN A 246 2.70 0.56 10.83
C ASN A 246 2.61 1.02 12.30
N SER A 247 1.40 1.20 12.83
CA SER A 247 1.20 1.53 14.25
C SER A 247 0.92 0.30 15.09
N ASP A 248 1.14 0.42 16.38
CA ASP A 248 1.16 -0.68 17.35
C ASP A 248 -0.23 -1.25 17.65
N ALA A 249 -1.31 -0.54 17.33
CA ALA A 249 -2.66 -0.95 17.70
C ALA A 249 -3.76 -0.22 16.90
N PRO A 250 -4.96 -0.81 16.80
CA PRO A 250 -6.12 -0.17 16.17
C PRO A 250 -6.57 1.11 16.87
N THR A 251 -6.17 1.29 18.13
CA THR A 251 -6.47 2.48 18.95
C THR A 251 -5.42 3.58 18.85
N SER A 252 -4.38 3.39 18.02
CA SER A 252 -3.35 4.42 17.78
C SER A 252 -3.97 5.72 17.26
N VAL A 253 -3.28 6.83 17.49
CA VAL A 253 -3.72 8.16 16.98
C VAL A 253 -3.83 8.12 15.45
N SER A 254 -2.94 7.43 14.76
CA SER A 254 -2.96 7.32 13.30
C SER A 254 -4.20 6.58 12.81
N CYS A 255 -4.52 5.41 13.39
CA CYS A 255 -5.72 4.64 13.02
C CYS A 255 -7.01 5.38 13.37
N THR A 256 -7.12 5.91 14.58
CA THR A 256 -8.32 6.64 15.03
C THR A 256 -8.55 7.90 14.20
N THR A 257 -7.49 8.62 13.80
CA THR A 257 -7.59 9.78 12.92
C THR A 257 -8.01 9.37 11.51
N LEU A 258 -7.41 8.31 10.95
CA LEU A 258 -7.79 7.78 9.64
C LEU A 258 -9.28 7.43 9.61
N PHE A 259 -9.74 6.64 10.57
CA PHE A 259 -11.11 6.13 10.61
C PHE A 259 -12.16 7.23 10.87
N ALA A 260 -11.83 8.21 11.71
CA ALA A 260 -12.70 9.36 11.93
C ALA A 260 -12.91 10.21 10.67
N ASN A 261 -11.93 10.22 9.75
CA ASN A 261 -11.94 11.02 8.53
C ASN A 261 -12.22 10.24 7.25
N ALA A 262 -12.38 8.90 7.32
CA ALA A 262 -12.70 8.02 6.20
C ALA A 262 -14.02 7.28 6.44
N ARG A 263 -15.07 7.98 6.83
CA ARG A 263 -16.39 7.40 7.13
C ARG A 263 -17.15 7.01 5.85
N SER A 264 -18.12 6.10 5.97
CA SER A 264 -18.87 5.54 4.84
C SER A 264 -19.60 6.56 3.96
N ASN A 265 -19.91 7.75 4.49
CA ASN A 265 -20.49 8.89 3.77
C ASN A 265 -19.56 10.12 3.81
N GLY A 266 -18.25 9.91 3.73
CA GLY A 266 -17.23 10.97 3.78
C GLY A 266 -17.09 11.59 5.17
N THR A 267 -17.92 12.59 5.48
CA THR A 267 -17.89 13.29 6.78
C THR A 267 -18.81 12.69 7.84
N SER A 268 -19.65 11.71 7.46
CA SER A 268 -20.66 11.09 8.32
C SER A 268 -20.77 9.59 8.05
N GLY A 269 -21.75 8.92 8.65
CA GLY A 269 -21.96 7.48 8.48
C GLY A 269 -21.13 6.63 9.42
N THR A 270 -20.95 5.35 9.08
CA THR A 270 -20.21 4.39 9.89
C THR A 270 -18.70 4.63 9.82
N THR A 271 -18.04 4.46 10.95
CA THR A 271 -16.58 4.51 11.05
C THR A 271 -16.02 3.15 10.60
N PRO A 272 -15.06 3.09 9.66
CA PRO A 272 -14.41 1.84 9.31
C PRO A 272 -13.59 1.30 10.49
N ASP A 273 -13.36 0.00 10.51
CA ASP A 273 -12.56 -0.69 11.52
C ASP A 273 -11.25 -1.28 10.94
N ASP A 274 -11.02 -1.07 9.64
CA ASP A 274 -9.81 -1.47 8.94
C ASP A 274 -9.41 -0.49 7.84
N THR A 275 -8.14 -0.55 7.45
CA THR A 275 -7.55 0.39 6.47
C THR A 275 -8.02 0.15 5.03
N ALA A 276 -8.44 -1.07 4.66
CA ALA A 276 -8.99 -1.36 3.34
C ALA A 276 -10.38 -0.73 3.17
N THR A 277 -11.25 -0.87 4.18
CA THR A 277 -12.56 -0.19 4.21
C THR A 277 -12.40 1.32 4.25
N ALA A 278 -11.41 1.84 5.00
CA ALA A 278 -11.08 3.27 4.99
C ALA A 278 -10.68 3.74 3.59
N ALA A 279 -9.84 2.98 2.87
CA ALA A 279 -9.43 3.30 1.50
C ALA A 279 -10.62 3.30 0.52
N ILE A 280 -11.54 2.34 0.62
CA ILE A 280 -12.79 2.29 -0.17
C ILE A 280 -13.64 3.54 0.10
N ASN A 281 -13.79 3.93 1.36
CA ASN A 281 -14.56 5.12 1.73
C ASN A 281 -13.91 6.41 1.22
N ILE A 282 -12.57 6.54 1.26
CA ILE A 282 -11.85 7.66 0.66
C ILE A 282 -12.08 7.70 -0.85
N ALA A 283 -12.00 6.54 -1.52
CA ALA A 283 -12.24 6.45 -2.96
C ALA A 283 -13.68 6.85 -3.33
N ARG A 284 -14.67 6.52 -2.51
CA ARG A 284 -16.07 6.90 -2.70
C ARG A 284 -16.34 8.38 -2.42
N HIS A 285 -15.57 8.99 -1.55
CA HIS A 285 -15.73 10.39 -1.11
C HIS A 285 -14.42 11.16 -1.22
N PRO A 286 -13.83 11.28 -2.44
CA PRO A 286 -12.47 11.78 -2.63
C PRO A 286 -12.29 13.26 -2.28
N HIS A 287 -13.37 14.00 -2.04
CA HIS A 287 -13.36 15.40 -1.62
C HIS A 287 -13.50 15.59 -0.09
N ALA A 288 -13.70 14.49 0.65
CA ALA A 288 -13.94 14.58 2.09
C ALA A 288 -12.63 14.65 2.90
N ASN A 289 -12.60 15.49 3.93
CA ASN A 289 -11.58 15.53 4.99
C ASN A 289 -10.12 15.57 4.50
N ILE A 290 -9.85 16.13 3.33
CA ILE A 290 -8.57 16.07 2.61
C ILE A 290 -7.40 16.52 3.50
N ALA A 291 -7.52 17.65 4.20
CA ALA A 291 -6.45 18.20 5.03
C ALA A 291 -6.10 17.26 6.21
N ALA A 292 -7.11 16.66 6.85
CA ALA A 292 -6.91 15.73 7.95
C ALA A 292 -6.27 14.42 7.48
N LEU A 293 -6.74 13.86 6.38
CA LEU A 293 -6.18 12.65 5.77
C LEU A 293 -4.75 12.90 5.27
N PHE A 294 -4.51 14.00 4.55
CA PHE A 294 -3.18 14.36 4.06
C PHE A 294 -2.18 14.56 5.21
N GLY A 295 -2.65 15.08 6.35
CA GLY A 295 -1.85 15.26 7.56
C GLY A 295 -1.32 13.96 8.18
N LEU A 296 -1.86 12.80 7.81
CA LEU A 296 -1.41 11.49 8.27
C LEU A 296 -0.13 11.01 7.56
N GLN A 297 0.24 11.60 6.41
CA GLN A 297 1.46 11.20 5.74
C GLN A 297 2.68 11.37 6.65
N PRO A 298 3.59 10.37 6.69
CA PRO A 298 4.88 10.52 7.36
C PRO A 298 5.65 11.72 6.78
N LYS A 299 6.03 12.67 7.61
CA LYS A 299 6.79 13.86 7.19
C LYS A 299 8.25 13.56 6.89
N LEU A 300 8.77 12.48 7.46
CA LEU A 300 10.13 11.97 7.27
C LEU A 300 10.02 10.51 6.87
N ALA A 301 10.86 10.08 5.93
CA ALA A 301 10.94 8.68 5.48
C ALA A 301 9.58 8.10 5.04
N ALA A 302 8.86 8.80 4.16
CA ALA A 302 7.65 8.26 3.55
C ALA A 302 7.95 6.93 2.82
N PRO A 303 7.18 5.86 3.09
CA PRO A 303 7.43 4.54 2.49
C PRO A 303 7.37 4.51 0.97
N PHE A 304 6.47 5.31 0.39
CA PHE A 304 6.19 5.31 -1.05
C PHE A 304 6.48 6.69 -1.64
N LEU A 305 7.33 6.74 -2.67
CA LEU A 305 7.77 7.96 -3.35
C LEU A 305 7.60 7.84 -4.88
N PRO A 306 7.34 8.96 -5.61
CA PRO A 306 7.14 10.32 -5.10
C PRO A 306 5.78 10.55 -4.44
N THR A 307 5.65 11.58 -3.61
CA THR A 307 4.41 11.99 -2.96
C THR A 307 4.02 13.42 -3.34
N LEU A 308 2.77 13.79 -3.07
CA LEU A 308 2.33 15.18 -3.16
C LEU A 308 3.01 16.03 -2.08
N ALA A 309 3.56 17.18 -2.47
CA ALA A 309 4.23 18.09 -1.57
C ALA A 309 3.25 18.92 -0.68
N SER A 310 1.99 19.03 -1.12
CA SER A 310 0.92 19.75 -0.41
C SER A 310 -0.39 19.01 -0.58
N ALA A 311 -1.35 19.26 0.32
CA ALA A 311 -2.68 18.69 0.23
C ALA A 311 -3.33 19.01 -1.12
N PRO A 312 -3.85 18.00 -1.83
CA PRO A 312 -4.55 18.21 -3.10
C PRO A 312 -5.93 18.84 -2.86
N GLN A 313 -6.63 19.21 -3.93
CA GLN A 313 -8.03 19.62 -3.84
C GLN A 313 -8.96 18.42 -3.64
N ASP A 314 -8.54 17.26 -4.11
CA ASP A 314 -9.26 15.99 -4.02
C ASP A 314 -8.28 14.80 -4.06
N PHE A 315 -8.79 13.63 -3.71
CA PHE A 315 -8.11 12.34 -3.86
C PHE A 315 -8.61 11.54 -5.07
N GLU A 316 -9.25 12.17 -6.05
CA GLU A 316 -9.63 11.49 -7.29
C GLU A 316 -8.41 10.92 -8.02
N LEU A 317 -8.51 9.68 -8.50
CA LEU A 317 -7.51 9.09 -9.37
C LEU A 317 -7.98 9.18 -10.82
N SER A 318 -7.26 9.98 -11.61
CA SER A 318 -7.52 10.15 -13.03
C SER A 318 -6.28 9.84 -13.84
N VAL A 319 -6.45 9.20 -15.00
CA VAL A 319 -5.38 8.95 -15.96
C VAL A 319 -5.33 10.06 -16.99
N ALA A 320 -4.11 10.44 -17.41
CA ALA A 320 -3.88 11.47 -18.41
C ALA A 320 -3.10 10.89 -19.60
N THR A 321 -3.39 11.39 -20.81
CA THR A 321 -2.55 11.09 -22.00
C THR A 321 -1.44 12.12 -22.15
N ASN A 322 -0.28 11.70 -22.62
CA ASN A 322 0.86 12.59 -22.89
C ASN A 322 0.56 13.65 -23.94
N ASP A 323 -0.45 13.46 -24.80
CA ASP A 323 -0.74 14.31 -25.97
C ASP A 323 -1.42 15.64 -25.69
N SER A 324 -1.72 16.01 -24.46
CA SER A 324 -2.23 17.35 -24.11
C SER A 324 -2.61 17.53 -22.63
N ASN A 325 -2.09 16.77 -21.71
CA ASN A 325 -2.56 16.79 -20.31
C ASN A 325 -4.10 16.56 -20.19
N LYS A 326 -4.69 15.93 -21.20
CA LYS A 326 -6.12 15.70 -21.25
C LYS A 326 -6.46 14.50 -20.38
N VAL A 327 -7.26 14.71 -19.36
CA VAL A 327 -7.86 13.64 -18.56
C VAL A 327 -8.67 12.72 -19.50
N VAL A 328 -8.29 11.44 -19.59
CA VAL A 328 -8.93 10.47 -20.48
C VAL A 328 -10.00 9.66 -19.76
N ALA A 329 -9.79 9.43 -18.48
CA ALA A 329 -10.77 8.84 -17.58
C ALA A 329 -10.50 9.29 -16.16
N SER A 330 -11.54 9.61 -15.42
CA SER A 330 -11.50 9.81 -13.98
C SER A 330 -12.19 8.63 -13.34
N LEU A 331 -11.52 7.97 -12.40
CA LEU A 331 -12.15 7.02 -11.49
C LEU A 331 -12.82 7.83 -10.40
N THR A 332 -13.83 8.60 -10.78
CA THR A 332 -14.67 9.34 -9.84
C THR A 332 -15.96 8.61 -9.63
N THR A 333 -16.22 8.36 -8.39
CA THR A 333 -17.54 7.95 -7.93
C THR A 333 -18.38 9.23 -7.81
N HIS A 334 -19.27 9.47 -8.75
CA HIS A 334 -20.38 10.41 -8.51
C HIS A 334 -21.46 9.67 -7.73
N PRO A 335 -22.01 10.29 -6.67
CA PRO A 335 -23.08 9.71 -5.89
C PRO A 335 -24.34 9.51 -6.71
#